data_1ff077383c2539537bfab3d6f100f19a
#
_entry.id   1ff077383c2539537bfab3d6f100f19a
#
_cell.length_a   1.000
_cell.length_b   1.000
_cell.length_c   1.000
_cell.angle_alpha   90.00
_cell.angle_beta   90.00
_cell.angle_gamma   90.00
#
_symmetry.space_group_name_H-M   'P 1'
#
loop_
_entity.id
_entity.type
_entity.pdbx_description
1 polymer ?
#
loop_
_entity_poly.entity_id
_entity_poly.type
_entity_poly.pdbx_seq_one_letter_code
_entity_poly.pdbx_strand_id
1 'polypeptide(L)'
;LDYKEQIQLLKEIRMPNLTVHFDTQNFKFNFNMNQCEQLEGLYPYMDSQLHVKDGINEPGGCLLGEGNTDFFPQMEILKKHGYEGWIIIENYYNLLPLRKCNEQNQMQIINKDLETLRTVWGV
;
A
#
# COMPACT_ATOMS: atom_id res chain seq x y z
N LEU A 1 -15.83 -3.66 -2.03
CA LEU A 1 -15.74 -4.10 -3.43
C LEU A 1 -14.40 -4.78 -3.66
N ASP A 2 -14.40 -5.98 -4.25
CA ASP A 2 -13.21 -6.61 -4.77
C ASP A 2 -12.77 -5.96 -6.09
N TYR A 3 -11.63 -6.41 -6.65
CA TYR A 3 -11.12 -5.82 -7.90
C TYR A 3 -12.06 -5.99 -9.09
N LYS A 4 -12.83 -7.09 -9.15
CA LYS A 4 -13.77 -7.35 -10.26
C LYS A 4 -14.95 -6.40 -10.22
N GLU A 5 -15.50 -6.18 -9.03
CA GLU A 5 -16.58 -5.23 -8.79
C GLU A 5 -16.15 -3.80 -9.07
N GLN A 6 -14.92 -3.42 -8.66
CA GLN A 6 -14.37 -2.10 -8.97
C GLN A 6 -14.17 -1.89 -10.47
N ILE A 7 -13.64 -2.88 -11.19
CA ILE A 7 -13.50 -2.82 -12.65
C ILE A 7 -14.86 -2.70 -13.34
N GLN A 8 -15.85 -3.44 -12.86
CA GLN A 8 -17.21 -3.33 -13.40
C GLN A 8 -17.75 -1.91 -13.20
N LEU A 9 -17.60 -1.33 -12.01
CA LEU A 9 -18.03 0.03 -11.71
C LEU A 9 -17.34 1.06 -12.62
N LEU A 10 -16.03 0.96 -12.81
CA LEU A 10 -15.28 1.83 -13.72
C LEU A 10 -15.81 1.76 -15.16
N LYS A 11 -16.11 0.54 -15.63
CA LYS A 11 -16.67 0.32 -16.98
C LYS A 11 -18.08 0.86 -17.16
N GLU A 12 -18.89 0.86 -16.11
CA GLU A 12 -20.26 1.39 -16.12
C GLU A 12 -20.25 2.93 -16.07
N ILE A 13 -19.41 3.53 -15.25
CA ILE A 13 -19.29 5.00 -15.12
C ILE A 13 -18.66 5.61 -16.38
N ARG A 14 -17.71 4.97 -17.02
CA ARG A 14 -17.07 5.38 -18.29
C ARG A 14 -16.45 6.78 -18.27
N MET A 15 -15.94 7.21 -17.14
CA MET A 15 -15.23 8.49 -17.01
C MET A 15 -13.73 8.27 -17.17
N PRO A 16 -13.08 8.91 -18.17
CA PRO A 16 -11.66 8.66 -18.46
C PRO A 16 -10.70 9.13 -17.36
N ASN A 17 -11.16 10.03 -16.49
CA ASN A 17 -10.42 10.57 -15.35
C ASN A 17 -10.75 9.88 -14.02
N LEU A 18 -11.56 8.83 -14.04
CA LEU A 18 -11.83 8.00 -12.87
C LEU A 18 -10.87 6.81 -12.86
N THR A 19 -10.02 6.74 -11.86
CA THR A 19 -8.98 5.73 -11.68
C THR A 19 -9.06 5.10 -10.30
N VAL A 20 -8.26 4.07 -10.07
CA VAL A 20 -8.15 3.42 -8.76
C VAL A 20 -6.93 3.96 -8.04
N HIS A 21 -7.12 4.45 -6.83
CA HIS A 21 -6.04 4.73 -5.89
C HIS A 21 -5.82 3.50 -5.01
N PHE A 22 -4.74 2.75 -5.29
CA PHE A 22 -4.46 1.50 -4.58
C PHE A 22 -3.76 1.75 -3.24
N ASP A 23 -4.03 0.87 -2.28
CA ASP A 23 -3.43 0.86 -0.95
C ASP A 23 -2.99 -0.56 -0.57
N THR A 24 -1.77 -0.71 -0.06
CA THR A 24 -1.17 -2.03 0.19
C THR A 24 -1.75 -2.81 1.37
N GLN A 25 -2.68 -2.24 2.15
CA GLN A 25 -3.27 -2.90 3.31
C GLN A 25 -4.80 -2.99 3.28
N ASN A 26 -5.48 -2.05 2.62
CA ASN A 26 -6.93 -1.87 2.82
C ASN A 26 -7.78 -3.09 2.49
N PHE A 27 -7.47 -3.85 1.45
CA PHE A 27 -8.22 -5.06 1.13
C PHE A 27 -8.02 -6.17 2.16
N LYS A 28 -6.78 -6.34 2.63
CA LYS A 28 -6.48 -7.33 3.67
C LYS A 28 -7.11 -6.95 5.00
N PHE A 29 -6.92 -5.72 5.43
CA PHE A 29 -7.37 -5.25 6.72
C PHE A 29 -8.91 -5.21 6.83
N ASN A 30 -9.58 -4.62 5.86
CA ASN A 30 -11.03 -4.41 5.93
C ASN A 30 -11.85 -5.64 5.52
N PHE A 31 -11.33 -6.48 4.62
CA PHE A 31 -12.12 -7.53 3.98
C PHE A 31 -11.45 -8.91 3.99
N ASN A 32 -10.26 -9.03 4.57
CA ASN A 32 -9.44 -10.24 4.57
C ASN A 32 -9.19 -10.82 3.14
N MET A 33 -9.08 -9.94 2.15
CA MET A 33 -8.78 -10.30 0.77
C MET A 33 -7.28 -10.38 0.53
N ASN A 34 -6.86 -11.13 -0.50
CA ASN A 34 -5.47 -11.23 -0.92
C ASN A 34 -5.04 -9.94 -1.63
N GLN A 35 -4.12 -9.20 -1.06
CA GLN A 35 -3.64 -7.91 -1.59
C GLN A 35 -2.98 -8.04 -2.97
N CYS A 36 -2.19 -9.10 -3.18
CA CYS A 36 -1.53 -9.32 -4.46
C CYS A 36 -2.51 -9.61 -5.60
N GLU A 37 -3.57 -10.39 -5.32
CA GLU A 37 -4.63 -10.63 -6.31
C GLU A 37 -5.37 -9.34 -6.65
N GLN A 38 -5.71 -8.53 -5.66
CA GLN A 38 -6.38 -7.25 -5.88
C GLN A 38 -5.49 -6.29 -6.69
N LEU A 39 -4.20 -6.21 -6.36
CA LEU A 39 -3.24 -5.37 -7.07
C LEU A 39 -3.07 -5.79 -8.54
N GLU A 40 -2.85 -7.07 -8.81
CA GLU A 40 -2.73 -7.57 -10.19
C GLU A 40 -3.99 -7.26 -11.02
N GLY A 41 -5.18 -7.43 -10.43
CA GLY A 41 -6.44 -7.13 -11.12
C GLY A 41 -6.67 -5.65 -11.38
N LEU A 42 -6.31 -4.79 -10.43
CA LEU A 42 -6.56 -3.34 -10.50
C LEU A 42 -5.44 -2.55 -11.19
N TYR A 43 -4.25 -3.12 -11.35
CA TYR A 43 -3.08 -2.41 -11.87
C TYR A 43 -3.36 -1.62 -13.16
N PRO A 44 -4.07 -2.17 -14.18
CA PRO A 44 -4.37 -1.44 -15.42
C PRO A 44 -5.26 -0.20 -15.24
N TYR A 45 -5.90 -0.07 -14.08
CA TYR A 45 -6.85 1.00 -13.76
C TYR A 45 -6.33 1.97 -12.70
N MET A 46 -5.12 1.74 -12.19
CA MET A 46 -4.51 2.57 -11.17
C MET A 46 -4.10 3.93 -11.73
N ASP A 47 -4.15 4.93 -10.86
CA ASP A 47 -3.53 6.21 -11.11
C ASP A 47 -2.01 6.16 -10.88
N SER A 48 -1.35 7.33 -10.95
CA SER A 48 0.08 7.46 -10.71
C SER A 48 0.45 7.62 -9.23
N GLN A 49 -0.44 7.26 -8.32
CA GLN A 49 -0.23 7.35 -6.88
C GLN A 49 -0.58 6.02 -6.20
N LEU A 50 0.23 5.64 -5.24
CA LEU A 50 0.08 4.42 -4.46
C LEU A 50 0.26 4.76 -2.98
N HIS A 51 -0.68 4.36 -2.14
CA HIS A 51 -0.47 4.35 -0.70
C HIS A 51 0.20 3.05 -0.25
N VAL A 52 1.26 3.19 0.54
CA VAL A 52 1.92 2.04 1.18
C VAL A 52 1.80 2.16 2.69
N LYS A 53 1.29 1.11 3.29
CA LYS A 53 1.25 0.89 4.73
C LYS A 53 1.24 -0.59 5.02
N ASP A 54 1.57 -0.97 6.24
CA ASP A 54 1.55 -2.35 6.69
C ASP A 54 1.03 -2.45 8.13
N GLY A 55 0.49 -3.60 8.47
CA GLY A 55 -0.06 -3.85 9.79
C GLY A 55 -0.58 -5.26 9.94
N ILE A 56 -0.98 -5.62 11.16
CA ILE A 56 -1.60 -6.91 11.49
C ILE A 56 -3.00 -6.70 12.02
N ASN A 57 -3.12 -6.06 13.19
CA ASN A 57 -4.39 -5.79 13.85
C ASN A 57 -4.81 -4.31 13.74
N GLU A 58 -3.92 -3.47 13.30
CA GLU A 58 -4.06 -2.02 13.21
C GLU A 58 -3.70 -1.56 11.80
N PRO A 59 -4.45 -0.61 11.22
CA PRO A 59 -4.04 -0.04 9.94
C PRO A 59 -2.77 0.79 10.12
N GLY A 60 -1.76 0.55 9.26
CA GLY A 60 -0.49 1.28 9.33
C GLY A 60 0.27 1.12 10.64
N GLY A 61 0.06 0.00 11.35
CA GLY A 61 0.60 -0.25 12.68
C GLY A 61 1.93 -1.00 12.73
N CYS A 62 2.45 -1.44 11.59
CA CYS A 62 3.77 -2.08 11.45
C CYS A 62 4.67 -1.27 10.52
N LEU A 63 5.99 -1.47 10.62
CA LEU A 63 6.90 -1.05 9.58
C LEU A 63 6.60 -1.81 8.28
N LEU A 64 6.91 -1.20 7.14
CA LEU A 64 6.71 -1.81 5.82
C LEU A 64 7.45 -3.15 5.74
N GLY A 65 6.72 -4.21 5.45
CA GLY A 65 7.22 -5.59 5.38
C GLY A 65 7.21 -6.35 6.71
N GLU A 66 6.80 -5.74 7.82
CA GLU A 66 6.68 -6.40 9.13
C GLU A 66 5.24 -6.81 9.48
N GLY A 67 4.28 -6.46 8.65
CA GLY A 67 2.87 -6.83 8.81
C GLY A 67 2.49 -8.13 8.11
N ASN A 68 1.20 -8.28 7.81
CA ASN A 68 0.65 -9.47 7.15
C ASN A 68 -0.03 -9.17 5.81
N THR A 69 0.37 -8.09 5.14
CA THR A 69 -0.23 -7.62 3.88
C THR A 69 0.47 -8.13 2.64
N ASP A 70 1.48 -8.98 2.76
CA ASP A 70 2.34 -9.41 1.65
C ASP A 70 3.04 -8.21 0.95
N PHE A 71 3.54 -7.26 1.74
CA PHE A 71 4.13 -6.02 1.24
C PHE A 71 5.20 -6.25 0.16
N PHE A 72 6.21 -7.09 0.42
CA PHE A 72 7.27 -7.35 -0.56
C PHE A 72 6.76 -8.02 -1.85
N PRO A 73 5.90 -9.05 -1.81
CA PRO A 73 5.22 -9.56 -3.00
C PRO A 73 4.48 -8.50 -3.81
N GLN A 74 3.79 -7.57 -3.16
CA GLN A 74 3.13 -6.44 -3.85
C GLN A 74 4.15 -5.53 -4.55
N MET A 75 5.30 -5.24 -3.92
CA MET A 75 6.36 -4.45 -4.54
C MET A 75 6.95 -5.14 -5.78
N GLU A 76 7.11 -6.46 -5.75
CA GLU A 76 7.56 -7.22 -6.92
C GLU A 76 6.54 -7.18 -8.08
N ILE A 77 5.24 -7.21 -7.78
CA ILE A 77 4.18 -7.02 -8.79
C ILE A 77 4.32 -5.64 -9.45
N LEU A 78 4.46 -4.58 -8.66
CA LEU A 78 4.63 -3.22 -9.17
C LEU A 78 5.86 -3.07 -10.07
N LYS A 79 7.00 -3.65 -9.66
CA LYS A 79 8.22 -3.68 -10.47
C LYS A 79 8.03 -4.42 -11.79
N LYS A 80 7.41 -5.59 -11.75
CA LYS A 80 7.11 -6.40 -12.94
C LYS A 80 6.26 -5.62 -13.96
N HIS A 81 5.33 -4.81 -13.48
CA HIS A 81 4.51 -3.93 -14.30
C HIS A 81 5.18 -2.61 -14.68
N GLY A 82 6.38 -2.32 -14.19
CA GLY A 82 7.10 -1.08 -14.46
C GLY A 82 6.45 0.16 -13.84
N TYR A 83 5.96 0.05 -12.61
CA TYR A 83 5.35 1.18 -11.93
C TYR A 83 6.36 2.33 -11.71
N GLU A 84 6.02 3.53 -12.17
CA GLU A 84 6.85 4.74 -12.10
C GLU A 84 6.14 5.91 -11.36
N GLY A 85 5.01 5.63 -10.70
CA GLY A 85 4.23 6.62 -9.99
C GLY A 85 4.79 6.99 -8.61
N TRP A 86 4.08 7.84 -7.93
CA TRP A 86 4.39 8.25 -6.57
C TRP A 86 4.05 7.15 -5.57
N ILE A 87 4.93 6.94 -4.60
CA ILE A 87 4.70 6.06 -3.46
C ILE A 87 4.57 6.94 -2.22
N ILE A 88 3.40 6.90 -1.60
CA ILE A 88 3.05 7.72 -0.44
C ILE A 88 2.94 6.80 0.77
N ILE A 89 3.79 7.00 1.77
CA ILE A 89 3.74 6.22 3.01
C ILE A 89 2.60 6.73 3.87
N GLU A 90 1.71 5.81 4.28
CA GLU A 90 0.54 6.10 5.12
C GLU A 90 0.58 5.35 6.48
N ASN A 91 1.73 4.89 6.94
CA ASN A 91 1.87 4.30 8.28
C ASN A 91 1.58 5.33 9.39
N TYR A 92 0.95 4.89 10.46
CA TYR A 92 0.50 5.76 11.55
C TYR A 92 1.58 5.97 12.61
N TYR A 93 2.64 6.69 12.26
CA TYR A 93 3.81 6.93 13.12
C TYR A 93 3.51 7.70 14.41
N ASN A 94 2.39 8.38 14.47
CA ASN A 94 1.94 9.13 15.66
C ASN A 94 1.04 8.31 16.58
N LEU A 95 0.72 7.07 16.22
CA LEU A 95 -0.15 6.18 16.99
C LEU A 95 0.60 4.90 17.41
N LEU A 96 0.08 4.25 18.46
CA LEU A 96 0.50 2.89 18.81
C LEU A 96 0.04 1.91 17.72
N PRO A 97 0.78 0.83 17.45
CA PRO A 97 2.00 0.39 18.15
C PRO A 97 3.31 0.98 17.61
N LEU A 98 3.31 1.69 16.47
CA LEU A 98 4.52 2.28 15.89
C LEU A 98 5.11 3.37 16.79
N ARG A 99 4.27 4.23 17.34
CA ARG A 99 4.69 5.22 18.32
C ARG A 99 5.02 4.56 19.65
N LYS A 100 6.26 4.23 19.87
CA LYS A 100 6.76 3.77 21.17
C LYS A 100 7.02 4.98 22.09
N CYS A 101 6.03 5.45 22.81
CA CYS A 101 6.12 6.37 23.98
C CYS A 101 7.14 7.53 23.98
N ASN A 102 7.84 7.79 22.86
CA ASN A 102 8.90 8.78 22.77
C ASN A 102 8.87 9.49 21.41
N GLU A 103 8.57 10.79 21.42
CA GLU A 103 8.51 11.61 20.20
C GLU A 103 9.83 11.61 19.39
N GLN A 104 10.98 11.39 20.05
CA GLN A 104 12.29 11.30 19.40
C GLN A 104 12.42 10.09 18.48
N ASN A 105 11.58 9.06 18.61
CA ASN A 105 11.62 7.86 17.77
C ASN A 105 10.86 8.01 16.45
N GLN A 106 10.01 9.01 16.30
CA GLN A 106 9.14 9.13 15.12
C GLN A 106 9.94 9.25 13.81
N MET A 107 10.92 10.15 13.76
CA MET A 107 11.78 10.31 12.57
C MET A 107 12.61 9.06 12.29
N GLN A 108 13.08 8.37 13.32
CA GLN A 108 13.82 7.11 13.16
C GLN A 108 12.94 6.01 12.56
N ILE A 109 11.68 5.93 12.97
CA ILE A 109 10.72 4.95 12.45
C ILE A 109 10.37 5.27 10.99
N ILE A 110 10.13 6.55 10.66
CA ILE A 110 9.90 7.01 9.28
C ILE A 110 11.11 6.67 8.40
N ASN A 111 12.32 6.92 8.87
CA ASN A 111 13.53 6.62 8.13
C ASN A 111 13.70 5.13 7.82
N LYS A 112 13.27 4.23 8.72
CA LYS A 112 13.29 2.78 8.45
C LYS A 112 12.39 2.41 7.27
N ASP A 113 11.20 2.96 7.21
CA ASP A 113 10.28 2.71 6.08
C ASP A 113 10.83 3.31 4.78
N LEU A 114 11.44 4.48 4.83
CA LEU A 114 12.13 5.05 3.67
C LEU A 114 13.32 4.18 3.21
N GLU A 115 14.09 3.63 4.13
CA GLU A 115 15.19 2.70 3.82
C GLU A 115 14.66 1.39 3.20
N THR A 116 13.55 0.86 3.72
CA THR A 116 12.87 -0.31 3.14
C THR A 116 12.47 -0.04 1.69
N LEU A 117 11.82 1.09 1.41
CA LEU A 117 11.44 1.47 0.05
C LEU A 117 12.66 1.67 -0.87
N ARG A 118 13.69 2.37 -0.40
CA ARG A 118 14.93 2.56 -1.17
C ARG A 118 15.57 1.22 -1.52
N THR A 119 15.65 0.31 -0.56
CA THR A 119 16.21 -1.03 -0.78
C THR A 119 15.39 -1.81 -1.81
N VAL A 120 14.08 -1.78 -1.69
CA VAL A 120 13.15 -2.45 -2.62
C VAL A 120 13.32 -1.91 -4.04
N TRP A 121 13.43 -0.60 -4.22
CA TRP A 121 13.49 0.03 -5.55
C TRP A 121 14.92 0.24 -6.07
N GLY A 122 15.95 -0.05 -5.29
CA GLY A 122 17.35 0.06 -5.70
C GLY A 122 17.84 1.51 -5.85
N VAL A 123 17.32 2.42 -5.04
CA VAL A 123 17.64 3.85 -5.07
C VAL A 123 18.18 4.36 -3.75
#